data_62952279de9b22ea363b1c756a463772
#
_entry.id   62952279de9b22ea363b1c756a463772
#
_cell.length_a   1.000
_cell.length_b   1.000
_cell.length_c   1.000
_cell.angle_alpha   90.00
_cell.angle_beta   90.00
_cell.angle_gamma   90.00
#
_symmetry.space_group_name_H-M   'P 1'
#
loop_
_entity.id
_entity.type
_entity.pdbx_description
1 polymer ?
#
loop_
_entity_poly.entity_id
_entity_poly.type
_entity_poly.pdbx_seq_one_letter_code
_entity_poly.pdbx_strand_id
1 'polypeptide(L)'
;MSEIALKPVEFGGIRMEIPEIWEAVTQTYTEPDGRVCSMIDISAVDGDPRSIVISYGPMPEGSDTFMEASDTYEELIGETGAADDEDPICEYDFLGTVGFGFEVPTEDNLACNFICAEVGSEGRSQLFTILTTARSYEEIDDLLDLVEQKISFE
;
A
#
# COMPACT_ATOMS: atom_id res chain seq x y z
N MET A 1 -12.73 17.44 22.28
CA MET A 1 -11.90 16.65 21.39
C MET A 1 -12.77 15.74 20.54
N SER A 2 -12.72 15.93 19.26
CA SER A 2 -13.57 15.18 18.37
C SER A 2 -12.91 13.85 17.98
N GLU A 3 -13.63 12.79 18.16
CA GLU A 3 -13.22 11.52 17.59
C GLU A 3 -13.49 11.57 16.09
N ILE A 4 -12.56 11.06 15.32
CA ILE A 4 -12.75 10.95 13.88
C ILE A 4 -13.76 9.83 13.62
N ALA A 5 -14.86 10.16 12.97
CA ALA A 5 -15.84 9.17 12.56
C ALA A 5 -15.25 8.32 11.44
N LEU A 6 -15.38 7.02 11.55
CA LEU A 6 -14.86 6.07 10.59
C LEU A 6 -15.98 5.35 9.86
N LYS A 7 -15.70 4.90 8.65
CA LYS A 7 -16.63 4.07 7.89
C LYS A 7 -15.90 2.82 7.38
N PRO A 8 -16.61 1.69 7.24
CA PRO A 8 -15.99 0.46 6.76
C PRO A 8 -15.80 0.47 5.25
N VAL A 9 -14.72 -0.17 4.81
CA VAL A 9 -14.48 -0.47 3.39
C VAL A 9 -14.23 -1.97 3.31
N GLU A 10 -15.02 -2.69 2.52
CA GLU A 10 -14.85 -4.12 2.31
C GLU A 10 -14.75 -4.39 0.82
N PHE A 11 -13.68 -5.05 0.41
CA PHE A 11 -13.50 -5.44 -0.99
C PHE A 11 -12.40 -6.48 -1.12
N GLY A 12 -12.67 -7.51 -1.92
CA GLY A 12 -11.64 -8.48 -2.29
C GLY A 12 -11.01 -9.28 -1.14
N GLY A 13 -11.72 -9.46 -0.04
CA GLY A 13 -11.20 -10.17 1.13
C GLY A 13 -10.53 -9.24 2.15
N ILE A 14 -10.54 -7.93 1.89
CA ILE A 14 -9.99 -6.93 2.80
C ILE A 14 -11.15 -6.18 3.46
N ARG A 15 -11.03 -5.97 4.76
CA ARG A 15 -11.94 -5.11 5.50
C ARG A 15 -11.13 -4.12 6.31
N MET A 16 -11.45 -2.83 6.19
CA MET A 16 -10.77 -1.79 6.94
C MET A 16 -11.70 -0.63 7.24
N GLU A 17 -11.26 0.27 8.08
CA GLU A 17 -12.00 1.49 8.37
C GLU A 17 -11.16 2.70 7.99
N ILE A 18 -11.83 3.70 7.40
CA ILE A 18 -11.20 4.96 7.01
C ILE A 18 -12.03 6.12 7.54
N PRO A 19 -11.45 7.33 7.63
CA PRO A 19 -12.25 8.50 8.00
C PRO A 19 -13.47 8.64 7.11
N GLU A 20 -14.61 8.90 7.70
CA GLU A 20 -15.90 8.93 7.00
C GLU A 20 -15.94 9.90 5.84
N ILE A 21 -15.20 11.01 5.94
CA ILE A 21 -15.17 12.05 4.90
C ILE A 21 -14.24 11.71 3.73
N TRP A 22 -13.41 10.67 3.85
CA TRP A 22 -12.55 10.25 2.77
C TRP A 22 -13.32 9.39 1.79
N GLU A 23 -12.80 9.27 0.56
CA GLU A 23 -13.41 8.45 -0.49
C GLU A 23 -12.59 7.21 -0.77
N ALA A 24 -13.27 6.12 -1.05
CA ALA A 24 -12.62 4.88 -1.47
C ALA A 24 -13.22 4.42 -2.79
N VAL A 25 -12.37 4.09 -3.74
CA VAL A 25 -12.77 3.52 -5.04
C VAL A 25 -12.18 2.13 -5.11
N THR A 26 -13.01 1.15 -5.42
CA THR A 26 -12.59 -0.24 -5.49
C THR A 26 -12.67 -0.74 -6.92
N GLN A 27 -11.72 -1.60 -7.30
CA GLN A 27 -11.75 -2.23 -8.61
C GLN A 27 -10.99 -3.54 -8.59
N THR A 28 -11.34 -4.41 -9.52
CA THR A 28 -10.64 -5.66 -9.75
C THR A 28 -9.84 -5.51 -11.02
N TYR A 29 -8.61 -6.02 -11.04
CA TYR A 29 -7.79 -5.99 -12.24
C TYR A 29 -7.10 -7.35 -12.42
N THR A 30 -6.72 -7.62 -13.66
CA THR A 30 -6.03 -8.88 -14.01
C THR A 30 -4.62 -8.56 -14.42
N GLU A 31 -3.66 -9.22 -13.76
CA GLU A 31 -2.24 -9.10 -14.10
C GLU A 31 -1.93 -9.84 -15.41
N PRO A 32 -0.83 -9.51 -16.10
CA PRO A 32 -0.44 -10.21 -17.34
C PRO A 32 -0.28 -11.71 -17.18
N ASP A 33 0.01 -12.20 -15.97
CA ASP A 33 0.14 -13.64 -15.69
C ASP A 33 -1.21 -14.31 -15.38
N GLY A 34 -2.31 -13.60 -15.46
CA GLY A 34 -3.65 -14.13 -15.23
C GLY A 34 -4.17 -14.01 -13.80
N ARG A 35 -3.37 -13.51 -12.88
CA ARG A 35 -3.82 -13.33 -11.50
C ARG A 35 -4.87 -12.24 -11.42
N VAL A 36 -5.95 -12.49 -10.71
CA VAL A 36 -6.99 -11.49 -10.47
C VAL A 36 -6.74 -10.86 -9.11
N CYS A 37 -6.56 -9.55 -9.09
CA CYS A 37 -6.22 -8.80 -7.89
C CYS A 37 -7.28 -7.75 -7.60
N SER A 38 -7.40 -7.38 -6.33
CA SER A 38 -8.32 -6.34 -5.88
C SER A 38 -7.54 -5.10 -5.51
N MET A 39 -8.08 -3.92 -5.83
CA MET A 39 -7.46 -2.65 -5.51
C MET A 39 -8.44 -1.73 -4.81
N ILE A 40 -7.96 -1.07 -3.76
CA ILE A 40 -8.72 -0.05 -3.03
C ILE A 40 -7.90 1.24 -3.10
N ASP A 41 -8.46 2.27 -3.73
CA ASP A 41 -7.84 3.59 -3.84
C ASP A 41 -8.56 4.54 -2.89
N ILE A 42 -7.87 4.98 -1.87
CA ILE A 42 -8.42 5.82 -0.81
C ILE A 42 -7.83 7.21 -0.94
N SER A 43 -8.69 8.21 -1.00
CA SER A 43 -8.28 9.61 -1.12
C SER A 43 -8.87 10.43 0.01
N ALA A 44 -8.06 11.31 0.59
CA ALA A 44 -8.54 12.28 1.56
C ALA A 44 -9.39 13.34 0.86
N VAL A 45 -9.91 14.29 1.61
CA VAL A 45 -10.76 15.36 1.05
C VAL A 45 -9.98 16.25 0.08
N ASP A 46 -10.70 16.97 -0.76
CA ASP A 46 -10.12 17.89 -1.75
C ASP A 46 -9.11 18.84 -1.10
N GLY A 47 -7.95 18.99 -1.73
CA GLY A 47 -6.89 19.84 -1.23
C GLY A 47 -5.94 19.14 -0.26
N ASP A 48 -6.25 17.92 0.15
CA ASP A 48 -5.42 17.13 1.03
C ASP A 48 -4.71 16.06 0.17
N PRO A 49 -3.38 16.05 0.11
CA PRO A 49 -2.66 15.11 -0.75
C PRO A 49 -2.56 13.68 -0.20
N ARG A 50 -3.07 13.43 1.00
CA ARG A 50 -2.97 12.10 1.59
C ARG A 50 -3.77 11.09 0.79
N SER A 51 -3.14 9.97 0.45
CA SER A 51 -3.79 8.88 -0.26
C SER A 51 -3.19 7.54 0.12
N ILE A 52 -3.99 6.51 -0.03
CA ILE A 52 -3.57 5.14 0.23
C ILE A 52 -4.09 4.28 -0.93
N VAL A 53 -3.19 3.57 -1.59
CA VAL A 53 -3.57 2.61 -2.62
C VAL A 53 -3.18 1.23 -2.15
N ILE A 54 -4.15 0.36 -1.99
CA ILE A 54 -3.94 -1.02 -1.53
C ILE A 54 -4.22 -1.97 -2.69
N SER A 55 -3.35 -2.95 -2.86
CA SER A 55 -3.52 -4.02 -3.83
C SER A 55 -3.39 -5.35 -3.09
N TYR A 56 -4.25 -6.30 -3.43
CA TYR A 56 -4.30 -7.58 -2.75
C TYR A 56 -4.69 -8.69 -3.72
N GLY A 57 -3.91 -9.74 -3.75
CA GLY A 57 -4.18 -10.87 -4.62
C GLY A 57 -3.17 -11.99 -4.40
N PRO A 58 -3.25 -13.05 -5.20
CA PRO A 58 -2.32 -14.18 -5.05
C PRO A 58 -0.89 -13.74 -5.30
N MET A 59 0.05 -14.29 -4.51
CA MET A 59 1.47 -14.07 -4.72
C MET A 59 1.87 -14.63 -6.09
N PRO A 60 2.65 -13.89 -6.90
CA PRO A 60 3.13 -14.42 -8.18
C PRO A 60 4.01 -15.66 -7.95
N GLU A 61 3.86 -16.66 -8.78
CA GLU A 61 4.65 -17.85 -8.71
C GLU A 61 6.14 -17.53 -8.93
N GLY A 62 6.98 -18.00 -8.03
CA GLY A 62 8.42 -17.77 -8.13
C GLY A 62 8.88 -16.40 -7.67
N SER A 63 8.00 -15.62 -7.08
CA SER A 63 8.33 -14.28 -6.58
C SER A 63 8.24 -14.23 -5.05
N ASP A 64 8.73 -13.12 -4.48
CA ASP A 64 8.62 -12.84 -3.06
C ASP A 64 8.47 -11.33 -2.84
N THR A 65 8.27 -10.91 -1.60
CA THR A 65 8.02 -9.50 -1.29
C THR A 65 9.22 -8.61 -1.62
N PHE A 66 10.43 -9.12 -1.49
CA PHE A 66 11.63 -8.35 -1.85
C PHE A 66 11.66 -8.09 -3.36
N MET A 67 11.41 -9.10 -4.16
CA MET A 67 11.40 -8.97 -5.63
C MET A 67 10.29 -8.01 -6.08
N GLU A 68 9.11 -8.11 -5.47
CA GLU A 68 7.99 -7.23 -5.80
C GLU A 68 8.28 -5.78 -5.46
N ALA A 69 8.90 -5.52 -4.31
CA ALA A 69 9.30 -4.17 -3.93
C ALA A 69 10.36 -3.61 -4.89
N SER A 70 11.33 -4.45 -5.25
CA SER A 70 12.42 -4.08 -6.17
C SER A 70 11.88 -3.71 -7.55
N ASP A 71 10.98 -4.53 -8.09
CA ASP A 71 10.37 -4.30 -9.40
C ASP A 71 9.54 -3.00 -9.40
N THR A 72 8.79 -2.76 -8.33
CA THR A 72 7.99 -1.55 -8.19
C THR A 72 8.88 -0.32 -8.11
N TYR A 73 9.98 -0.42 -7.37
CA TYR A 73 10.95 0.67 -7.29
C TYR A 73 11.50 1.03 -8.68
N GLU A 74 11.90 0.04 -9.45
CA GLU A 74 12.42 0.26 -10.81
C GLU A 74 11.39 0.93 -11.71
N GLU A 75 10.13 0.52 -11.63
CA GLU A 75 9.05 1.14 -12.39
C GLU A 75 8.86 2.61 -12.03
N LEU A 76 8.81 2.92 -10.74
CA LEU A 76 8.60 4.29 -10.29
C LEU A 76 9.80 5.19 -10.60
N ILE A 77 11.01 4.71 -10.37
CA ILE A 77 12.24 5.47 -10.63
C ILE A 77 12.44 5.65 -12.13
N GLY A 78 12.14 4.63 -12.92
CA GLY A 78 12.22 4.71 -14.37
C GLY A 78 11.33 5.77 -14.97
N GLU A 79 10.17 6.02 -14.36
CA GLU A 79 9.23 7.05 -14.80
C GLU A 79 9.66 8.46 -14.35
N THR A 80 10.18 8.59 -13.13
CA THR A 80 10.49 9.88 -12.55
C THR A 80 11.95 10.33 -12.76
N GLY A 81 12.82 9.39 -13.08
CA GLY A 81 14.25 9.67 -13.17
C GLY A 81 14.88 10.05 -11.84
N ALA A 82 14.23 9.72 -10.74
CA ALA A 82 14.72 10.09 -9.42
C ALA A 82 15.95 9.28 -9.03
N ALA A 83 16.61 9.72 -8.00
CA ALA A 83 17.96 9.38 -7.64
C ALA A 83 18.32 7.92 -7.46
N ASP A 84 19.52 7.60 -7.87
CA ASP A 84 20.20 6.36 -7.61
C ASP A 84 20.48 6.16 -6.14
N ASP A 85 19.77 5.25 -5.52
CA ASP A 85 20.15 4.79 -4.21
C ASP A 85 20.59 3.33 -4.39
N GLU A 86 21.77 3.00 -3.90
CA GLU A 86 22.34 1.66 -4.09
C GLU A 86 21.53 0.57 -3.40
N ASP A 87 20.80 0.91 -2.36
CA ASP A 87 20.01 -0.07 -1.61
C ASP A 87 18.72 0.59 -1.09
N PRO A 88 17.80 0.89 -2.01
CA PRO A 88 16.57 1.60 -1.64
C PRO A 88 15.57 0.74 -0.89
N ILE A 89 15.68 -0.58 -0.98
CA ILE A 89 14.69 -1.48 -0.42
C ILE A 89 14.98 -1.71 1.05
N CYS A 90 14.01 -1.39 1.88
CA CYS A 90 14.11 -1.53 3.33
C CYS A 90 13.17 -2.61 3.84
N GLU A 91 13.51 -3.19 4.97
CA GLU A 91 12.68 -4.17 5.66
C GLU A 91 11.74 -3.45 6.61
N TYR A 92 10.48 -3.84 6.60
CA TYR A 92 9.45 -3.25 7.46
C TYR A 92 8.71 -4.33 8.23
N ASP A 93 8.38 -4.05 9.48
CA ASP A 93 7.43 -4.86 10.23
C ASP A 93 6.05 -4.29 9.96
N PHE A 94 5.20 -5.03 9.26
CA PHE A 94 3.88 -4.56 8.88
C PHE A 94 2.88 -5.72 8.90
N LEU A 95 1.74 -5.49 9.53
CA LEU A 95 0.69 -6.51 9.66
C LEU A 95 1.16 -7.79 10.35
N GLY A 96 2.10 -7.68 11.27
CA GLY A 96 2.63 -8.82 12.00
C GLY A 96 3.58 -9.71 11.21
N THR A 97 4.04 -9.24 10.07
CA THR A 97 4.98 -9.97 9.21
C THR A 97 6.11 -9.06 8.76
N VAL A 98 7.13 -9.64 8.19
CA VAL A 98 8.23 -8.87 7.61
C VAL A 98 7.92 -8.58 6.15
N GLY A 99 7.87 -7.31 5.79
CA GLY A 99 7.67 -6.87 4.43
C GLY A 99 8.88 -6.10 3.92
N PHE A 100 8.84 -5.72 2.66
CA PHE A 100 9.88 -4.92 2.02
C PHE A 100 9.27 -3.75 1.29
N GLY A 101 9.96 -2.64 1.30
CA GLY A 101 9.46 -1.45 0.65
C GLY A 101 10.51 -0.38 0.54
N PHE A 102 10.06 0.84 0.23
CA PHE A 102 10.96 1.97 0.01
C PHE A 102 10.22 3.29 0.22
N GLU A 103 11.00 4.33 0.39
CA GLU A 103 10.50 5.69 0.50
C GLU A 103 11.11 6.53 -0.61
N VAL A 104 10.29 7.26 -1.33
CA VAL A 104 10.75 8.14 -2.41
C VAL A 104 9.97 9.46 -2.39
N PRO A 105 10.60 10.59 -2.76
CA PRO A 105 9.86 11.83 -2.96
C PRO A 105 9.11 11.77 -4.30
N THR A 106 7.98 12.47 -4.37
CA THR A 106 7.25 12.62 -5.63
C THR A 106 7.67 13.91 -6.33
N GLU A 107 7.23 14.09 -7.58
CA GLU A 107 7.49 15.31 -8.35
C GLU A 107 6.90 16.55 -7.69
N ASP A 108 5.84 16.40 -6.90
CA ASP A 108 5.16 17.49 -6.21
C ASP A 108 5.72 17.77 -4.82
N ASN A 109 6.92 17.25 -4.50
CA ASN A 109 7.55 17.36 -3.19
C ASN A 109 6.75 16.70 -2.06
N LEU A 110 5.97 15.69 -2.40
CA LEU A 110 5.25 14.88 -1.42
C LEU A 110 6.12 13.68 -1.03
N ALA A 111 5.86 13.16 0.16
CA ALA A 111 6.47 11.91 0.59
C ALA A 111 5.65 10.74 0.05
N CYS A 112 6.32 9.68 -0.32
CA CYS A 112 5.68 8.46 -0.81
C CYS A 112 6.36 7.25 -0.21
N ASN A 113 5.59 6.28 0.25
CA ASN A 113 6.10 5.03 0.81
C ASN A 113 5.36 3.85 0.20
N PHE A 114 6.10 2.83 -0.17
CA PHE A 114 5.56 1.59 -0.70
C PHE A 114 6.01 0.43 0.18
N ILE A 115 5.09 -0.46 0.55
CA ILE A 115 5.40 -1.66 1.31
C ILE A 115 4.68 -2.84 0.68
N CYS A 116 5.39 -3.95 0.48
CA CYS A 116 4.79 -5.23 0.14
C CYS A 116 4.93 -6.17 1.32
N ALA A 117 3.88 -6.91 1.61
CA ALA A 117 3.91 -7.92 2.65
C ALA A 117 3.21 -9.19 2.15
N GLU A 118 3.71 -10.33 2.58
CA GLU A 118 3.04 -11.59 2.32
C GLU A 118 2.07 -11.85 3.46
N VAL A 119 0.80 -11.95 3.13
CA VAL A 119 -0.24 -12.25 4.10
C VAL A 119 -0.98 -13.51 3.64
N GLY A 120 -1.52 -14.25 4.56
CA GLY A 120 -2.26 -15.44 4.19
C GLY A 120 -2.28 -16.44 5.30
N SER A 121 -3.12 -17.44 5.15
CA SER A 121 -3.25 -18.52 6.10
C SER A 121 -3.35 -19.84 5.36
N GLU A 122 -2.86 -20.90 5.99
CA GLU A 122 -3.06 -22.29 5.54
C GLU A 122 -2.62 -22.58 4.09
N GLY A 123 -1.36 -22.27 3.76
CA GLY A 123 -0.80 -22.66 2.48
C GLY A 123 -1.17 -21.78 1.30
N ARG A 124 -1.83 -20.65 1.55
CA ARG A 124 -2.13 -19.66 0.51
C ARG A 124 -1.35 -18.40 0.79
N SER A 125 -0.40 -18.09 -0.06
CA SER A 125 0.33 -16.84 0.02
C SER A 125 -0.38 -15.77 -0.79
N GLN A 126 -0.69 -14.66 -0.14
CA GLN A 126 -1.29 -13.51 -0.79
C GLN A 126 -0.30 -12.35 -0.73
N LEU A 127 -0.21 -11.60 -1.81
CA LEU A 127 0.60 -10.40 -1.86
C LEU A 127 -0.28 -9.20 -1.51
N PHE A 128 0.12 -8.50 -0.46
CA PHE A 128 -0.50 -7.25 -0.05
C PHE A 128 0.47 -6.12 -0.34
N THR A 129 0.03 -5.10 -1.06
CA THR A 129 0.85 -3.92 -1.30
C THR A 129 0.11 -2.68 -0.84
N ILE A 130 0.84 -1.72 -0.31
CA ILE A 130 0.28 -0.44 0.10
C ILE A 130 1.21 0.68 -0.35
N LEU A 131 0.65 1.63 -1.08
CA LEU A 131 1.35 2.83 -1.52
C LEU A 131 0.69 4.02 -0.83
N THR A 132 1.43 4.71 0.02
CA THR A 132 0.93 5.87 0.75
C THR A 132 1.63 7.13 0.29
N THR A 133 0.85 8.20 0.15
CA THR A 133 1.36 9.52 -0.22
C THR A 133 0.85 10.54 0.79
N ALA A 134 1.73 11.45 1.22
CA ALA A 134 1.39 12.48 2.19
C ALA A 134 2.37 13.64 2.05
N ARG A 135 2.19 14.68 2.86
CA ARG A 135 3.08 15.84 2.86
C ARG A 135 4.44 15.55 3.48
N SER A 136 4.48 14.58 4.38
CA SER A 136 5.70 14.23 5.11
C SER A 136 5.70 12.74 5.46
N TYR A 137 6.86 12.22 5.81
CA TYR A 137 6.97 10.83 6.27
C TYR A 137 6.30 10.62 7.63
N GLU A 138 6.18 11.67 8.43
CA GLU A 138 5.44 11.62 9.68
C GLU A 138 3.95 11.36 9.43
N GLU A 139 3.36 12.03 8.44
CA GLU A 139 1.98 11.78 8.03
C GLU A 139 1.81 10.36 7.46
N ILE A 140 2.82 9.87 6.74
CA ILE A 140 2.81 8.51 6.21
C ILE A 140 2.78 7.49 7.36
N ASP A 141 3.59 7.69 8.39
CA ASP A 141 3.59 6.80 9.55
C ASP A 141 2.21 6.75 10.21
N ASP A 142 1.53 7.89 10.30
CA ASP A 142 0.17 7.96 10.83
C ASP A 142 -0.82 7.17 9.98
N LEU A 143 -0.70 7.27 8.64
CA LEU A 143 -1.54 6.51 7.73
C LEU A 143 -1.30 5.00 7.83
N LEU A 144 -0.04 4.60 7.92
CA LEU A 144 0.31 3.18 8.07
C LEU A 144 -0.22 2.62 9.39
N ASP A 145 -0.12 3.38 10.48
CA ASP A 145 -0.67 2.99 11.78
C ASP A 145 -2.18 2.81 11.70
N LEU A 146 -2.86 3.72 11.02
CA LEU A 146 -4.31 3.62 10.83
C LEU A 146 -4.68 2.32 10.11
N VAL A 147 -3.97 2.00 9.04
CA VAL A 147 -4.21 0.78 8.28
C VAL A 147 -3.95 -0.45 9.14
N GLU A 148 -2.80 -0.51 9.82
CA GLU A 148 -2.46 -1.68 10.65
C GLU A 148 -3.48 -1.94 11.75
N GLN A 149 -4.01 -0.88 12.35
CA GLN A 149 -4.97 -1.02 13.45
C GLN A 149 -6.36 -1.40 12.99
N LYS A 150 -6.72 -1.04 11.76
CA LYS A 150 -8.10 -1.15 11.28
C LYS A 150 -8.33 -2.17 10.17
N ILE A 151 -7.27 -2.74 9.61
CA ILE A 151 -7.40 -3.69 8.52
C ILE A 151 -7.52 -5.13 9.04
N SER A 152 -8.32 -5.92 8.35
CA SER A 152 -8.40 -7.36 8.58
C SER A 152 -8.63 -8.07 7.26
N PHE A 153 -8.32 -9.36 7.23
CA PHE A 153 -8.45 -10.20 6.04
C PHE A 153 -9.41 -11.34 6.32
N GLU A 154 -10.20 -11.66 5.33
CA GLU A 154 -11.09 -12.82 5.40
C GLU A 154 -10.42 -14.08 4.86
#